data_93eb7e94a48e30498e66ddedee80578a
#
_entry.id   93eb7e94a48e30498e66ddedee80578a
#
_cell.length_a   1.000
_cell.length_b   1.000
_cell.length_c   1.000
_cell.angle_alpha   90.00
_cell.angle_beta   90.00
_cell.angle_gamma   90.00
#
_symmetry.space_group_name_H-M   'P 1'
#
loop_
_entity.id
_entity.type
_entity.pdbx_description
1 polymer ?
#
loop_
_entity_poly.entity_id
_entity_poly.type
_entity_poly.pdbx_seq_one_letter_code
_entity_poly.pdbx_strand_id
1 'polypeptide(L)'
;MKTFLEVFPDLHIAENVRGLLEMVGIEKISTNRDRSVIRVYIDSPRLMHKQSIYDLEKGIKEQLFPGKRVTIKILEKYHLSSQYTPEKLMNVYRDSILMELKNYSILLYNMFRKAEMDFEEEGYLKLSLEDTMIVRDKAPELVRILEKIFTERCNVPMVVKTSYRPVEKKNTEPEIIYMKP
;
A
#
# COMPACT_ATOMS: atom_id res chain seq x y z
N MET A 1 6.91 -25.30 0.62
CA MET A 1 6.01 -24.24 1.11
C MET A 1 4.57 -24.62 0.76
N LYS A 2 3.68 -24.59 1.73
CA LYS A 2 2.26 -24.87 1.47
C LYS A 2 1.61 -23.67 0.77
N THR A 3 0.66 -23.94 -0.12
CA THR A 3 -0.11 -22.87 -0.77
C THR A 3 -1.12 -22.26 0.20
N PHE A 4 -1.57 -21.06 -0.11
CA PHE A 4 -2.60 -20.37 0.67
C PHE A 4 -3.88 -21.22 0.80
N LEU A 5 -4.29 -21.83 -0.30
CA LEU A 5 -5.50 -22.67 -0.34
C LEU A 5 -5.35 -23.99 0.45
N GLU A 6 -4.15 -24.53 0.54
CA GLU A 6 -3.87 -25.71 1.39
C GLU A 6 -3.92 -25.38 2.89
N VAL A 7 -3.53 -24.18 3.27
CA VAL A 7 -3.56 -23.71 4.68
C VAL A 7 -4.97 -23.29 5.09
N PHE A 8 -5.72 -22.69 4.17
CA PHE A 8 -7.09 -22.20 4.40
C PHE A 8 -8.09 -22.89 3.46
N PRO A 9 -8.26 -24.22 3.54
CA PRO A 9 -9.06 -24.96 2.57
C PRO A 9 -10.55 -24.63 2.61
N ASP A 10 -11.07 -24.23 3.77
CA ASP A 10 -12.49 -23.98 3.99
C ASP A 10 -12.88 -22.50 3.90
N LEU A 11 -11.90 -21.63 3.57
CA LEU A 11 -12.16 -20.21 3.44
C LEU A 11 -12.97 -19.92 2.16
N HIS A 12 -14.11 -19.25 2.30
CA HIS A 12 -14.87 -18.75 1.18
C HIS A 12 -14.21 -17.53 0.59
N ILE A 13 -13.77 -17.65 -0.67
CA ILE A 13 -13.01 -16.63 -1.41
C ILE A 13 -13.72 -16.39 -2.74
N ALA A 14 -13.82 -15.12 -3.15
CA ALA A 14 -14.32 -14.77 -4.47
C ALA A 14 -13.47 -15.44 -5.57
N GLU A 15 -14.11 -15.94 -6.62
CA GLU A 15 -13.46 -16.74 -7.66
C GLU A 15 -12.30 -16.03 -8.35
N ASN A 16 -12.44 -14.73 -8.60
CA ASN A 16 -11.37 -13.92 -9.20
C ASN A 16 -10.11 -13.84 -8.33
N VAL A 17 -10.25 -13.85 -7.01
CA VAL A 17 -9.14 -13.88 -6.06
C VAL A 17 -8.61 -15.31 -5.88
N ARG A 18 -9.50 -16.29 -5.87
CA ARG A 18 -9.12 -17.71 -5.72
C ARG A 18 -8.12 -18.16 -6.78
N GLY A 19 -8.34 -17.79 -8.04
CA GLY A 19 -7.40 -18.11 -9.12
C GLY A 19 -5.99 -17.52 -8.91
N LEU A 20 -5.91 -16.34 -8.33
CA LEU A 20 -4.63 -15.74 -7.98
C LEU A 20 -3.93 -16.48 -6.83
N LEU A 21 -4.68 -17.02 -5.89
CA LEU A 21 -4.15 -17.70 -4.70
C LEU A 21 -3.58 -19.09 -4.97
N GLU A 22 -3.88 -19.70 -6.11
CA GLU A 22 -3.33 -21.00 -6.49
C GLU A 22 -1.79 -21.00 -6.54
N MET A 23 -1.19 -19.86 -6.87
CA MET A 23 0.26 -19.68 -6.96
C MET A 23 0.87 -19.00 -5.72
N VAL A 24 0.07 -18.66 -4.73
CA VAL A 24 0.51 -17.99 -3.52
C VAL A 24 0.89 -19.00 -2.46
N GLY A 25 2.12 -18.93 -1.97
CA GLY A 25 2.61 -19.73 -0.87
C GLY A 25 2.49 -19.00 0.47
N ILE A 26 2.38 -19.78 1.55
CA ILE A 26 2.49 -19.27 2.91
C ILE A 26 3.87 -19.63 3.45
N GLU A 27 4.67 -18.61 3.73
CA GLU A 27 6.00 -18.79 4.31
C GLU A 27 5.91 -19.17 5.78
N LYS A 28 5.12 -18.44 6.54
CA LYS A 28 4.86 -18.67 7.96
C LYS A 28 3.61 -17.96 8.44
N ILE A 29 3.13 -18.39 9.61
CA ILE A 29 2.11 -17.70 10.40
C ILE A 29 2.68 -17.45 11.78
N SER A 30 2.54 -16.24 12.30
CA SER A 30 3.00 -15.88 13.64
C SER A 30 1.91 -15.15 14.41
N THR A 31 2.01 -15.21 15.73
CA THR A 31 1.13 -14.48 16.65
C THR A 31 1.97 -13.71 17.67
N ASN A 32 1.40 -12.64 18.22
CA ASN A 32 1.96 -12.00 19.40
C ASN A 32 1.64 -12.83 20.67
N ARG A 33 2.17 -12.41 21.83
CA ARG A 33 2.05 -13.17 23.09
C ARG A 33 0.60 -13.41 23.54
N ASP A 34 -0.25 -12.39 23.43
CA ASP A 34 -1.67 -12.45 23.86
C ASP A 34 -2.59 -12.99 22.75
N ARG A 35 -2.04 -13.38 21.61
CA ARG A 35 -2.77 -13.90 20.45
C ARG A 35 -3.83 -12.94 19.91
N SER A 36 -3.62 -11.64 20.07
CA SER A 36 -4.50 -10.60 19.55
C SER A 36 -4.20 -10.22 18.10
N VAL A 37 -3.01 -10.56 17.58
CA VAL A 37 -2.59 -10.30 16.21
C VAL A 37 -2.05 -11.58 15.59
N ILE A 38 -2.62 -11.96 14.46
CA ILE A 38 -2.13 -13.08 13.63
C ILE A 38 -1.55 -12.50 12.34
N ARG A 39 -0.30 -12.82 12.07
CA ARG A 39 0.41 -12.41 10.85
C ARG A 39 0.57 -13.59 9.92
N VAL A 40 0.09 -13.44 8.71
CA VAL A 40 0.21 -14.44 7.63
C VAL A 40 1.18 -13.89 6.59
N TYR A 41 2.35 -14.52 6.49
CA TYR A 41 3.39 -14.11 5.53
C TYR A 41 3.19 -14.90 4.24
N ILE A 42 2.84 -14.19 3.17
CA ILE A 42 2.62 -14.79 1.86
C ILE A 42 3.75 -14.45 0.88
N ASP A 43 3.96 -15.37 -0.04
CA ASP A 43 4.92 -15.27 -1.13
C ASP A 43 4.18 -15.46 -2.46
N SER A 44 4.26 -14.50 -3.37
CA SER A 44 3.51 -14.54 -4.63
C SER A 44 4.35 -14.08 -5.82
N PRO A 45 4.29 -14.78 -6.96
CA PRO A 45 4.93 -14.34 -8.19
C PRO A 45 4.16 -13.19 -8.88
N ARG A 46 2.97 -12.88 -8.44
CA ARG A 46 2.09 -11.85 -9.02
C ARG A 46 1.63 -10.85 -7.98
N LEU A 47 1.54 -9.58 -8.39
CA LEU A 47 0.92 -8.54 -7.58
C LEU A 47 -0.55 -8.88 -7.30
N MET A 48 -0.95 -8.62 -6.06
CA MET A 48 -2.35 -8.63 -5.65
C MET A 48 -2.77 -7.22 -5.26
N HIS A 49 -3.93 -6.79 -5.74
CA HIS A 49 -4.48 -5.50 -5.33
C HIS A 49 -4.71 -5.49 -3.81
N LYS A 50 -4.42 -4.37 -3.17
CA LYS A 50 -4.52 -4.26 -1.71
C LYS A 50 -5.94 -4.52 -1.19
N GLN A 51 -6.97 -4.19 -1.97
CA GLN A 51 -8.35 -4.53 -1.63
C GLN A 51 -8.54 -6.04 -1.48
N SER A 52 -7.96 -6.83 -2.38
CA SER A 52 -8.02 -8.30 -2.28
C SER A 52 -7.34 -8.81 -1.01
N ILE A 53 -6.22 -8.22 -0.63
CA ILE A 53 -5.53 -8.55 0.62
C ILE A 53 -6.40 -8.22 1.83
N TYR A 54 -7.02 -7.05 1.87
CA TYR A 54 -7.92 -6.66 2.96
C TYR A 54 -9.17 -7.54 3.02
N ASP A 55 -9.72 -7.93 1.88
CA ASP A 55 -10.86 -8.84 1.81
C ASP A 55 -10.50 -10.23 2.35
N LEU A 56 -9.29 -10.71 2.09
CA LEU A 56 -8.78 -11.97 2.65
C LEU A 56 -8.57 -11.86 4.16
N GLU A 57 -8.01 -10.77 4.66
CA GLU A 57 -7.85 -10.54 6.10
C GLU A 57 -9.21 -10.55 6.80
N LYS A 58 -10.18 -9.85 6.24
CA LYS A 58 -11.56 -9.83 6.73
C LYS A 58 -12.21 -11.21 6.69
N GLY A 59 -12.05 -11.93 5.60
CA GLY A 59 -12.58 -13.28 5.42
C GLY A 59 -12.01 -14.26 6.44
N ILE A 60 -10.71 -14.24 6.68
CA ILE A 60 -10.06 -15.07 7.70
C ILE A 60 -10.62 -14.75 9.09
N LYS A 61 -10.71 -13.46 9.42
CA LYS A 61 -11.23 -13.03 10.73
C LYS A 61 -12.68 -13.47 10.95
N GLU A 62 -13.55 -13.19 10.00
CA GLU A 62 -14.99 -13.45 10.14
C GLU A 62 -15.32 -14.93 10.08
N GLN A 63 -14.64 -15.71 9.24
CA GLN A 63 -14.94 -17.12 9.01
C GLN A 63 -14.25 -18.06 10.01
N LEU A 64 -13.01 -17.77 10.39
CA LEU A 64 -12.21 -18.63 11.25
C LEU A 64 -12.16 -18.19 12.71
N PHE A 65 -12.40 -16.91 12.99
CA PHE A 65 -12.36 -16.33 14.33
C PHE A 65 -13.62 -15.51 14.65
N PRO A 66 -14.83 -16.05 14.42
CA PRO A 66 -16.04 -15.31 14.64
C PRO A 66 -16.18 -14.92 16.12
N GLY A 67 -16.52 -13.65 16.39
CA GLY A 67 -16.73 -13.12 17.73
C GLY A 67 -15.46 -12.95 18.58
N LYS A 68 -14.28 -13.22 18.03
CA LYS A 68 -13.00 -13.06 18.74
C LYS A 68 -12.36 -11.71 18.41
N ARG A 69 -11.71 -11.11 19.42
CA ARG A 69 -10.92 -9.88 19.25
C ARG A 69 -9.53 -10.23 18.74
N VAL A 70 -9.44 -10.43 17.43
CA VAL A 70 -8.19 -10.74 16.76
C VAL A 70 -8.03 -9.84 15.53
N THR A 71 -6.82 -9.37 15.30
CA THR A 71 -6.44 -8.67 14.07
C THR A 71 -5.69 -9.63 13.17
N ILE A 72 -6.14 -9.78 11.93
CA ILE A 72 -5.45 -10.56 10.91
C ILE A 72 -4.66 -9.59 10.04
N LYS A 73 -3.37 -9.82 9.89
CA LYS A 73 -2.48 -9.09 8.98
C LYS A 73 -1.83 -10.05 8.01
N ILE A 74 -2.01 -9.79 6.72
CA ILE A 74 -1.28 -10.45 5.65
C ILE A 74 -0.08 -9.58 5.28
N LEU A 75 1.11 -10.16 5.32
CA LEU A 75 2.34 -9.51 4.90
C LEU A 75 2.79 -10.13 3.60
N GLU A 76 2.75 -9.33 2.54
CA GLU A 76 3.03 -9.77 1.19
C GLU A 76 4.52 -9.69 0.87
N LYS A 77 5.01 -10.69 0.12
CA LYS A 77 6.28 -10.65 -0.58
C LYS A 77 6.05 -11.08 -2.02
N TYR A 78 6.40 -10.21 -2.95
CA TYR A 78 6.21 -10.42 -4.37
C TYR A 78 7.54 -10.69 -5.07
N HIS A 79 7.55 -11.72 -5.91
CA HIS A 79 8.67 -12.04 -6.80
C HIS A 79 8.26 -11.71 -8.24
N LEU A 80 8.31 -10.42 -8.56
CA LEU A 80 7.90 -9.94 -9.87
C LEU A 80 8.96 -10.23 -10.92
N SER A 81 8.55 -10.32 -12.20
CA SER A 81 9.48 -10.49 -13.31
C SER A 81 10.41 -9.27 -13.47
N SER A 82 11.56 -9.48 -14.11
CA SER A 82 12.54 -8.43 -14.38
C SER A 82 12.03 -7.29 -15.27
N GLN A 83 10.84 -7.43 -15.84
CA GLN A 83 10.19 -6.38 -16.63
C GLN A 83 9.64 -5.23 -15.78
N TYR A 84 9.47 -5.43 -14.47
CA TYR A 84 9.02 -4.36 -13.60
C TYR A 84 10.14 -3.41 -13.26
N THR A 85 9.99 -2.17 -13.73
CA THR A 85 10.78 -1.02 -13.29
C THR A 85 10.02 -0.29 -12.18
N PRO A 86 10.66 0.61 -11.41
CA PRO A 86 9.94 1.46 -10.46
C PRO A 86 8.74 2.19 -11.06
N GLU A 87 8.88 2.76 -12.26
CA GLU A 87 7.79 3.46 -12.93
C GLU A 87 6.63 2.53 -13.31
N LYS A 88 6.91 1.37 -13.89
CA LYS A 88 5.87 0.39 -14.23
C LYS A 88 5.16 -0.13 -12.98
N LEU A 89 5.90 -0.40 -11.92
CA LEU A 89 5.33 -0.82 -10.65
C LEU A 89 4.45 0.27 -10.05
N MET A 90 4.89 1.51 -10.06
CA MET A 90 4.09 2.64 -9.58
C MET A 90 2.77 2.75 -10.35
N ASN A 91 2.81 2.63 -11.67
CA ASN A 91 1.62 2.73 -12.50
C ASN A 91 0.55 1.67 -12.18
N VAL A 92 0.96 0.44 -11.87
CA VAL A 92 0.02 -0.65 -11.60
C VAL A 92 -0.33 -0.81 -10.11
N TYR A 93 0.52 -0.31 -9.21
CA TYR A 93 0.39 -0.53 -7.77
C TYR A 93 0.02 0.75 -6.98
N ARG A 94 -0.06 1.88 -7.64
CA ARG A 94 -0.33 3.19 -7.00
C ARG A 94 -1.62 3.19 -6.19
N ASP A 95 -2.69 2.63 -6.72
CA ASP A 95 -3.99 2.57 -6.02
C ASP A 95 -3.91 1.74 -4.75
N SER A 96 -3.15 0.65 -4.78
CA SER A 96 -2.88 -0.18 -3.60
C SER A 96 -2.07 0.56 -2.54
N ILE A 97 -1.07 1.34 -2.95
CA ILE A 97 -0.29 2.19 -2.03
C ILE A 97 -1.17 3.27 -1.41
N LEU A 98 -2.00 3.93 -2.21
CA LEU A 98 -2.95 4.94 -1.71
C LEU A 98 -3.91 4.36 -0.68
N MET A 99 -4.44 3.18 -0.94
CA MET A 99 -5.34 2.48 -0.02
C MET A 99 -4.64 2.13 1.31
N GLU A 100 -3.42 1.63 1.25
CA GLU A 100 -2.63 1.30 2.43
C GLU A 100 -2.28 2.54 3.25
N LEU A 101 -1.85 3.62 2.59
CA LEU A 101 -1.56 4.89 3.25
C LEU A 101 -2.79 5.49 3.92
N LYS A 102 -3.95 5.43 3.26
CA LYS A 102 -5.22 5.92 3.83
C LYS A 102 -5.60 5.21 5.11
N ASN A 103 -5.37 3.89 5.18
CA ASN A 103 -5.62 3.11 6.40
C ASN A 103 -4.60 3.38 7.50
N TYR A 104 -3.38 3.80 7.13
CA TYR A 104 -2.30 4.05 8.08
C TYR A 104 -2.28 5.49 8.59
N SER A 105 -2.33 6.47 7.67
CA SER A 105 -2.25 7.90 7.99
C SER A 105 -2.88 8.72 6.87
N ILE A 106 -3.95 9.44 7.18
CA ILE A 106 -4.60 10.33 6.21
C ILE A 106 -3.66 11.47 5.75
N LEU A 107 -2.75 11.88 6.59
CA LEU A 107 -1.74 12.88 6.24
C LEU A 107 -0.79 12.36 5.17
N LEU A 108 -0.20 11.17 5.37
CA LEU A 108 0.69 10.54 4.39
C LEU A 108 -0.05 10.21 3.09
N TYR A 109 -1.30 9.77 3.19
CA TYR A 109 -2.17 9.57 2.03
C TYR A 109 -2.31 10.84 1.19
N ASN A 110 -2.62 11.98 1.82
CA ASN A 110 -2.78 13.25 1.13
C ASN A 110 -1.45 13.74 0.55
N MET A 111 -0.35 13.58 1.26
CA MET A 111 0.99 13.92 0.76
C MET A 111 1.33 13.15 -0.51
N PHE A 112 1.12 11.85 -0.50
CA PHE A 112 1.40 10.98 -1.64
C PHE A 112 0.45 11.23 -2.82
N ARG A 113 -0.84 11.42 -2.55
CA ARG A 113 -1.85 11.69 -3.56
C ARG A 113 -1.56 12.94 -4.37
N LYS A 114 -1.04 13.99 -3.71
CA LYS A 114 -0.71 15.29 -4.34
C LYS A 114 0.71 15.35 -4.90
N ALA A 115 1.53 14.37 -4.61
CA ALA A 115 2.93 14.36 -5.04
C ALA A 115 3.06 14.26 -6.56
N GLU A 116 4.05 14.97 -7.09
CA GLU A 116 4.52 14.78 -8.46
C GLU A 116 5.69 13.82 -8.47
N MET A 117 5.73 12.94 -9.46
CA MET A 117 6.70 11.86 -9.53
C MET A 117 7.50 11.93 -10.82
N ASP A 118 8.81 11.72 -10.70
CA ASP A 118 9.75 11.70 -11.82
C ASP A 118 10.65 10.46 -11.68
N PHE A 119 10.69 9.65 -12.73
CA PHE A 119 11.45 8.40 -12.81
C PHE A 119 12.58 8.47 -13.87
N GLU A 120 13.02 9.66 -14.30
CA GLU A 120 14.02 9.81 -15.34
C GLU A 120 15.37 9.19 -14.96
N GLU A 121 15.76 9.24 -13.70
CA GLU A 121 16.98 8.63 -13.18
C GLU A 121 16.72 7.17 -12.80
N GLU A 122 17.45 6.24 -13.41
CA GLU A 122 17.28 4.81 -13.16
C GLU A 122 17.48 4.45 -11.69
N GLY A 123 16.53 3.69 -11.12
CA GLY A 123 16.55 3.27 -9.70
C GLY A 123 16.12 4.34 -8.72
N TYR A 124 15.73 5.52 -9.18
CA TYR A 124 15.30 6.63 -8.33
C TYR A 124 13.88 7.09 -8.64
N LEU A 125 13.17 7.45 -7.60
CA LEU A 125 11.95 8.25 -7.67
C LEU A 125 12.25 9.64 -7.11
N LYS A 126 12.10 10.66 -7.92
CA LYS A 126 12.07 12.05 -7.46
C LYS A 126 10.63 12.40 -7.09
N LEU A 127 10.40 12.61 -5.80
CA LEU A 127 9.08 12.89 -5.24
C LEU A 127 9.01 14.37 -4.87
N SER A 128 8.18 15.12 -5.59
CA SER A 128 7.94 16.54 -5.34
C SER A 128 6.71 16.71 -4.45
N LEU A 129 6.94 17.29 -3.27
CA LEU A 129 5.93 17.51 -2.23
C LEU A 129 5.65 19.00 -2.05
N GLU A 130 4.48 19.33 -1.50
CA GLU A 130 4.17 20.71 -1.11
C GLU A 130 5.07 21.17 0.04
N ASP A 131 5.59 22.39 -0.06
CA ASP A 131 6.50 22.95 0.95
C ASP A 131 5.73 23.52 2.14
N THR A 132 5.46 22.68 3.12
CA THR A 132 4.92 23.06 4.42
C THR A 132 5.76 22.43 5.52
N MET A 133 5.72 23.03 6.71
CA MET A 133 6.45 22.49 7.86
C MET A 133 6.02 21.06 8.19
N ILE A 134 4.72 20.77 8.17
CA ILE A 134 4.20 19.45 8.50
C ILE A 134 4.57 18.39 7.45
N VAL A 135 4.59 18.76 6.17
CA VAL A 135 5.01 17.87 5.09
C VAL A 135 6.49 17.57 5.19
N ARG A 136 7.34 18.58 5.45
CA ARG A 136 8.78 18.37 5.66
C ARG A 136 9.06 17.45 6.85
N ASP A 137 8.31 17.59 7.93
CA ASP A 137 8.45 16.74 9.12
C ASP A 137 8.10 15.29 8.83
N LYS A 138 7.06 15.04 8.02
CA LYS A 138 6.56 13.71 7.71
C LYS A 138 7.16 13.05 6.45
N ALA A 139 7.85 13.80 5.62
CA ALA A 139 8.45 13.29 4.39
C ALA A 139 9.38 12.08 4.61
N PRO A 140 10.26 12.02 5.62
CA PRO A 140 11.09 10.85 5.87
C PRO A 140 10.30 9.56 6.13
N GLU A 141 9.16 9.65 6.78
CA GLU A 141 8.29 8.49 7.03
C GLU A 141 7.65 7.98 5.73
N LEU A 142 7.15 8.88 4.89
CA LEU A 142 6.62 8.53 3.57
C LEU A 142 7.69 7.87 2.69
N VAL A 143 8.89 8.46 2.65
CA VAL A 143 10.02 7.89 1.90
C VAL A 143 10.33 6.47 2.35
N ARG A 144 10.44 6.25 3.65
CA ARG A 144 10.73 4.93 4.21
C ARG A 144 9.66 3.90 3.84
N ILE A 145 8.39 4.27 3.89
CA ILE A 145 7.28 3.38 3.51
C ILE A 145 7.37 3.02 2.03
N LEU A 146 7.57 3.99 1.14
CA LEU A 146 7.67 3.75 -0.30
C LEU A 146 8.87 2.87 -0.65
N GLU A 147 10.05 3.17 -0.10
CA GLU A 147 11.26 2.36 -0.34
C GLU A 147 11.07 0.92 0.16
N LYS A 148 10.44 0.74 1.30
CA LYS A 148 10.14 -0.58 1.86
C LYS A 148 9.18 -1.37 0.98
N ILE A 149 8.12 -0.74 0.49
CA ILE A 149 7.16 -1.38 -0.42
C ILE A 149 7.85 -1.83 -1.70
N PHE A 150 8.61 -0.96 -2.33
CA PHE A 150 9.27 -1.27 -3.62
C PHE A 150 10.40 -2.26 -3.46
N THR A 151 11.33 -2.03 -2.54
CA THR A 151 12.54 -2.82 -2.40
C THR A 151 12.29 -4.14 -1.68
N GLU A 152 11.64 -4.10 -0.52
CA GLU A 152 11.45 -5.30 0.30
C GLU A 152 10.22 -6.12 -0.09
N ARG A 153 9.08 -5.47 -0.27
CA ARG A 153 7.84 -6.18 -0.60
C ARG A 153 7.80 -6.65 -2.05
N CYS A 154 8.12 -5.77 -3.00
CA CYS A 154 7.96 -6.02 -4.43
C CYS A 154 9.24 -6.45 -5.12
N ASN A 155 10.37 -6.44 -4.43
CA ASN A 155 11.69 -6.81 -4.97
C ASN A 155 12.08 -5.98 -6.22
N VAL A 156 11.68 -4.71 -6.25
CA VAL A 156 12.04 -3.71 -7.24
C VAL A 156 12.81 -2.59 -6.53
N PRO A 157 14.15 -2.64 -6.52
CA PRO A 157 14.95 -1.66 -5.79
C PRO A 157 14.71 -0.23 -6.27
N MET A 158 14.47 0.66 -5.31
CA MET A 158 14.21 2.06 -5.60
C MET A 158 14.64 2.92 -4.41
N VAL A 159 15.28 4.06 -4.72
CA VAL A 159 15.60 5.11 -3.75
C VAL A 159 14.72 6.32 -4.03
N VAL A 160 14.12 6.88 -3.00
CA VAL A 160 13.27 8.07 -3.09
C VAL A 160 14.05 9.31 -2.70
N LYS A 161 14.10 10.29 -3.61
CA LYS A 161 14.64 11.63 -3.38
C LYS A 161 13.48 12.63 -3.32
N THR A 162 13.40 13.40 -2.25
CA THR A 162 12.35 14.41 -2.07
C THR A 162 12.80 15.77 -2.55
N SER A 163 11.89 16.51 -3.13
CA SER A 163 11.98 17.95 -3.38
C SER A 163 10.69 18.63 -2.95
N TYR A 164 10.72 19.94 -2.79
CA TYR A 164 9.58 20.69 -2.30
C TYR A 164 9.22 21.79 -3.27
N ARG A 165 7.92 21.97 -3.50
CA ARG A 165 7.37 23.01 -4.33
C ARG A 165 6.44 23.92 -3.52
N PRO A 166 6.28 25.20 -3.93
CA PRO A 166 5.32 26.11 -3.26
C PRO A 166 3.92 25.50 -3.24
N VAL A 167 3.20 25.75 -2.13
CA VAL A 167 1.79 25.37 -2.02
C VAL A 167 0.99 26.17 -3.04
N GLU A 168 0.14 25.51 -3.84
CA GLU A 168 -0.79 26.20 -4.73
C GLU A 168 -1.81 26.98 -3.88
N LYS A 169 -1.72 28.32 -3.95
CA LYS A 169 -2.78 29.17 -3.42
C LYS A 169 -3.98 29.01 -4.33
N LYS A 170 -5.04 28.38 -3.84
CA LYS A 170 -6.35 28.51 -4.47
C LYS A 170 -6.67 30.01 -4.39
N ASN A 171 -6.69 30.70 -5.54
CA ASN A 171 -7.29 32.01 -5.66
C ASN A 171 -8.80 31.83 -5.41
N THR A 172 -9.20 31.89 -4.17
CA THR A 172 -10.56 32.23 -3.81
C THR A 172 -10.62 33.73 -4.00
N GLU A 173 -10.87 34.18 -5.22
CA GLU A 173 -11.40 35.54 -5.41
C GLU A 173 -12.67 35.61 -4.59
N PRO A 174 -12.83 36.59 -3.69
CA PRO A 174 -14.06 36.76 -2.99
C PRO A 174 -15.12 37.10 -4.07
N GLU A 175 -16.16 36.27 -4.18
CA GLU A 175 -17.34 36.66 -4.95
C GLU A 175 -17.87 37.94 -4.35
N ILE A 176 -17.65 39.03 -5.05
CA ILE A 176 -18.27 40.33 -4.71
C ILE A 176 -19.74 40.21 -5.11
N ILE A 177 -20.57 39.86 -4.16
CA ILE A 177 -22.01 39.91 -4.35
C ILE A 177 -22.44 41.39 -4.40
N TYR A 178 -22.62 41.92 -5.59
CA TYR A 178 -23.26 43.21 -5.77
C TYR A 178 -24.76 43.07 -5.42
N MET A 179 -25.13 43.50 -4.22
CA MET A 179 -26.54 43.74 -3.94
C MET A 179 -26.98 44.95 -4.78
N LYS A 180 -27.88 44.74 -5.75
CA LYS A 180 -28.56 45.82 -6.42
C LYS A 180 -29.48 46.51 -5.41
N PRO A 181 -29.52 47.86 -5.41
CA PRO A 181 -30.42 48.61 -4.53
C PRO A 181 -31.90 48.37 -4.87
#